data_607f8beca8f3f8f0b199280d61653027
#
_entry.id   607f8beca8f3f8f0b199280d61653027
#
_cell.length_a   1.000
_cell.length_b   1.000
_cell.length_c   1.000
_cell.angle_alpha   90.00
_cell.angle_beta   90.00
_cell.angle_gamma   90.00
#
_symmetry.space_group_name_H-M   'P 1'
#
loop_
_entity.id
_entity.type
_entity.pdbx_description
1 polymer ?
#
loop_
_entity_poly.entity_id
_entity_poly.type
_entity_poly.pdbx_seq_one_letter_code
_entity_poly.pdbx_strand_id
1 'polypeptide(L)'
;METVQEIEKQKRYIKEVAEQNKGKNLKYYILTMGCQLNENDSEKLCGMIEEMGYKPTDKYQEADLVLFNTCCVRENAEDKLFGKLGELKRIKEQRGTIIAIGGCMMQEKHITDKIHESYSYTDIVFGTHTLQNFPEDLYNTILSKKKMQDVIDIDGEVYEGLPIKRTSNIKASVTIMYGCNNFCTYCIVPYVRGRERSRHPKDILEEVEHLAKEGYKEITLLGQNVNSYLRAEKWKENGIDYNGINSFATLLRAINKIEGIERIRFVSPHPKDFTDDVIDAIADCEKVCKLVHLPLQSGSTNVLKIMNRKYTKEQYLKLVEKMKARIPNLTLSTDIIVGFAGETEEDFEDTLDVVRKVCFEQVYMFIYSRRVGTPGDKMENQVPKEIKHARFDRLKELVESQIAENNQKYVGTLQRVLVEGPSKNNPDLLTGRTDSNKVVIFEGTPDLKDKIIDLKIVSEHMWYLKGEIMNDYASLDTAIEIMAYKIADCVNKVEKDKKYEKELEKLRNEREEMYSGNVEMINKIVEVYGKELREIYQDKQ
;
A
#
# COMPACT_ATOMS: atom_id res chain seq x y z
N MET A 1 -20.89 -16.95 -13.36
CA MET A 1 -20.63 -18.12 -14.25
C MET A 1 -19.60 -17.77 -15.32
N GLU A 2 -19.68 -16.62 -15.98
CA GLU A 2 -18.73 -16.20 -17.04
C GLU A 2 -17.30 -16.03 -16.53
N THR A 3 -17.08 -15.38 -15.37
CA THR A 3 -15.75 -15.23 -14.75
C THR A 3 -15.07 -16.55 -14.41
N VAL A 4 -15.81 -17.53 -13.91
CA VAL A 4 -15.27 -18.87 -13.60
C VAL A 4 -14.86 -19.61 -14.86
N GLN A 5 -15.67 -19.52 -15.93
CA GLN A 5 -15.35 -20.13 -17.24
C GLN A 5 -14.08 -19.50 -17.84
N GLU A 6 -13.94 -18.17 -17.74
CA GLU A 6 -12.75 -17.48 -18.24
C GLU A 6 -11.49 -17.90 -17.46
N ILE A 7 -11.55 -18.00 -16.14
CA ILE A 7 -10.41 -18.46 -15.32
C ILE A 7 -10.01 -19.90 -15.68
N GLU A 8 -10.97 -20.82 -15.86
CA GLU A 8 -10.66 -22.20 -16.28
C GLU A 8 -10.04 -22.24 -17.68
N LYS A 9 -10.50 -21.37 -18.58
CA LYS A 9 -9.89 -21.18 -19.90
C LYS A 9 -8.43 -20.73 -19.79
N GLN A 10 -8.14 -19.72 -18.96
CA GLN A 10 -6.78 -19.23 -18.76
C GLN A 10 -5.86 -20.28 -18.11
N LYS A 11 -6.35 -21.05 -17.13
CA LYS A 11 -5.62 -22.18 -16.55
C LYS A 11 -5.30 -23.27 -17.57
N ARG A 12 -6.18 -23.49 -18.56
CA ARG A 12 -5.89 -24.41 -19.67
C ARG A 12 -4.74 -23.88 -20.52
N TYR A 13 -4.73 -22.59 -20.89
CA TYR A 13 -3.64 -22.01 -21.66
C TYR A 13 -2.30 -22.05 -20.91
N ILE A 14 -2.31 -21.81 -19.59
CA ILE A 14 -1.11 -21.98 -18.74
C ILE A 14 -0.53 -23.39 -18.92
N LYS A 15 -1.36 -24.44 -18.81
CA LYS A 15 -0.93 -25.83 -18.97
C LYS A 15 -0.43 -26.13 -20.38
N GLU A 16 -1.12 -25.65 -21.41
CA GLU A 16 -0.74 -25.86 -22.82
C GLU A 16 0.64 -25.21 -23.13
N VAL A 17 0.88 -23.98 -22.64
CA VAL A 17 2.20 -23.32 -22.78
C VAL A 17 3.26 -24.05 -21.99
N ALA A 18 2.97 -24.51 -20.76
CA ALA A 18 3.90 -25.28 -19.94
C ALA A 18 4.35 -26.58 -20.63
N GLU A 19 3.42 -27.33 -21.25
CA GLU A 19 3.77 -28.55 -22.02
C GLU A 19 4.65 -28.24 -23.23
N GLN A 20 4.38 -27.14 -23.95
CA GLN A 20 5.24 -26.71 -25.07
C GLN A 20 6.64 -26.30 -24.61
N ASN A 21 6.76 -25.77 -23.40
CA ASN A 21 8.02 -25.32 -22.83
C ASN A 21 8.81 -26.40 -22.09
N LYS A 22 8.24 -27.59 -21.96
CA LYS A 22 8.85 -28.73 -21.27
C LYS A 22 10.25 -29.06 -21.82
N GLY A 23 11.21 -29.15 -20.95
CA GLY A 23 12.61 -29.39 -21.30
C GLY A 23 13.37 -28.18 -21.85
N LYS A 24 12.73 -27.04 -22.05
CA LYS A 24 13.38 -25.79 -22.41
C LYS A 24 13.79 -25.02 -21.14
N ASN A 25 14.91 -24.30 -21.17
CA ASN A 25 15.33 -23.45 -20.07
C ASN A 25 15.05 -21.98 -20.41
N LEU A 26 13.76 -21.66 -20.58
CA LEU A 26 13.30 -20.32 -20.95
C LEU A 26 13.35 -19.37 -19.76
N LYS A 27 13.75 -18.12 -20.03
CA LYS A 27 13.86 -17.06 -19.04
C LYS A 27 12.91 -15.93 -19.32
N TYR A 28 12.36 -15.32 -18.25
CA TYR A 28 11.60 -14.08 -18.37
C TYR A 28 12.23 -12.96 -17.57
N TYR A 29 12.10 -11.75 -18.06
CA TYR A 29 12.42 -10.51 -17.38
C TYR A 29 11.16 -9.66 -17.26
N ILE A 30 10.88 -9.13 -16.08
CA ILE A 30 9.79 -8.18 -15.86
C ILE A 30 10.33 -6.85 -15.33
N LEU A 31 9.88 -5.73 -15.91
CA LEU A 31 10.13 -4.40 -15.40
C LEU A 31 8.80 -3.77 -14.97
N THR A 32 8.61 -3.66 -13.67
CA THR A 32 7.44 -3.00 -13.09
C THR A 32 7.71 -1.52 -12.89
N MET A 33 6.81 -0.69 -13.37
CA MET A 33 6.81 0.75 -13.15
C MET A 33 5.53 1.12 -12.40
N GLY A 34 5.63 2.06 -11.45
CA GLY A 34 4.43 2.65 -10.87
C GLY A 34 4.21 2.41 -9.38
N CYS A 35 2.98 2.09 -9.03
CA CYS A 35 2.49 1.97 -7.67
C CYS A 35 2.44 0.52 -7.19
N GLN A 36 2.12 0.33 -5.90
CA GLN A 36 1.98 -0.99 -5.29
C GLN A 36 0.93 -1.88 -5.98
N LEU A 37 -0.11 -1.29 -6.60
CA LEU A 37 -1.07 -2.07 -7.37
C LEU A 37 -0.42 -2.66 -8.64
N ASN A 38 0.45 -1.90 -9.33
CA ASN A 38 1.23 -2.45 -10.45
C ASN A 38 2.22 -3.53 -9.98
N GLU A 39 2.79 -3.39 -8.78
CA GLU A 39 3.63 -4.44 -8.18
C GLU A 39 2.82 -5.72 -7.96
N ASN A 40 1.62 -5.60 -7.40
CA ASN A 40 0.71 -6.75 -7.23
C ASN A 40 0.24 -7.35 -8.56
N ASP A 41 -0.03 -6.51 -9.58
CA ASP A 41 -0.32 -6.98 -10.94
C ASP A 41 0.86 -7.77 -11.51
N SER A 42 2.11 -7.32 -11.26
CA SER A 42 3.32 -8.05 -11.69
C SER A 42 3.49 -9.37 -10.93
N GLU A 43 3.16 -9.46 -9.65
CA GLU A 43 3.16 -10.72 -8.90
C GLU A 43 2.23 -11.76 -9.54
N LYS A 44 1.04 -11.33 -10.01
CA LYS A 44 0.11 -12.20 -10.76
C LYS A 44 0.69 -12.63 -12.10
N LEU A 45 1.24 -11.69 -12.87
CA LEU A 45 1.91 -12.01 -14.14
C LEU A 45 3.07 -12.99 -13.94
N CYS A 46 3.93 -12.75 -12.95
CA CYS A 46 5.03 -13.67 -12.61
C CYS A 46 4.53 -15.07 -12.26
N GLY A 47 3.47 -15.18 -11.45
CA GLY A 47 2.87 -16.46 -11.10
C GLY A 47 2.42 -17.25 -12.33
N MET A 48 1.68 -16.61 -13.22
CA MET A 48 1.26 -17.22 -14.48
C MET A 48 2.43 -17.63 -15.37
N ILE A 49 3.45 -16.74 -15.51
CA ILE A 49 4.63 -16.98 -16.36
C ILE A 49 5.48 -18.12 -15.81
N GLU A 50 5.69 -18.22 -14.49
CA GLU A 50 6.44 -19.30 -13.87
C GLU A 50 5.72 -20.65 -14.04
N GLU A 51 4.39 -20.70 -13.88
CA GLU A 51 3.62 -21.91 -14.16
C GLU A 51 3.63 -22.32 -15.66
N MET A 52 3.80 -21.36 -16.58
CA MET A 52 4.03 -21.63 -17.99
C MET A 52 5.47 -22.11 -18.33
N GLY A 53 6.31 -22.32 -17.31
CA GLY A 53 7.64 -22.94 -17.44
C GLY A 53 8.81 -21.99 -17.69
N TYR A 54 8.62 -20.69 -17.51
CA TYR A 54 9.70 -19.70 -17.55
C TYR A 54 10.35 -19.53 -16.17
N LYS A 55 11.65 -19.16 -16.16
CA LYS A 55 12.39 -18.83 -14.94
C LYS A 55 12.77 -17.35 -14.93
N PRO A 56 12.78 -16.68 -13.76
CA PRO A 56 13.14 -15.27 -13.68
C PRO A 56 14.61 -15.03 -14.01
N THR A 57 14.92 -13.87 -14.58
CA THR A 57 16.27 -13.34 -14.76
C THR A 57 16.31 -11.83 -14.54
N ASP A 58 17.42 -11.33 -13.97
CA ASP A 58 17.65 -9.89 -13.79
C ASP A 58 18.21 -9.21 -15.05
N LYS A 59 18.52 -10.00 -16.10
CA LYS A 59 19.14 -9.51 -17.33
C LYS A 59 18.18 -9.70 -18.50
N TYR A 60 17.56 -8.59 -18.96
CA TYR A 60 16.65 -8.64 -20.11
C TYR A 60 17.33 -9.11 -21.41
N GLN A 61 18.68 -9.01 -21.51
CA GLN A 61 19.45 -9.51 -22.65
C GLN A 61 19.45 -11.04 -22.76
N GLU A 62 19.19 -11.73 -21.65
CA GLU A 62 19.16 -13.20 -21.59
C GLU A 62 17.72 -13.76 -21.64
N ALA A 63 16.72 -12.88 -21.61
CA ALA A 63 15.33 -13.28 -21.51
C ALA A 63 14.73 -13.71 -22.87
N ASP A 64 13.92 -14.77 -22.82
CA ASP A 64 13.11 -15.23 -23.96
C ASP A 64 11.74 -14.54 -23.97
N LEU A 65 11.30 -14.02 -22.81
CA LEU A 65 10.13 -13.17 -22.64
C LEU A 65 10.51 -11.92 -21.83
N VAL A 66 10.31 -10.73 -22.39
CA VAL A 66 10.47 -9.44 -21.69
C VAL A 66 9.10 -8.79 -21.54
N LEU A 67 8.73 -8.48 -20.31
CA LEU A 67 7.46 -7.85 -19.99
C LEU A 67 7.67 -6.51 -19.27
N PHE A 68 7.00 -5.47 -19.76
CA PHE A 68 6.89 -4.16 -19.09
C PHE A 68 5.49 -4.01 -18.51
N ASN A 69 5.38 -3.88 -17.19
CA ASN A 69 4.15 -3.45 -16.52
C ASN A 69 4.25 -1.95 -16.25
N THR A 70 3.49 -1.15 -16.98
CA THR A 70 3.67 0.28 -17.14
C THR A 70 2.73 1.12 -16.29
N CYS A 71 3.10 2.37 -16.05
CA CYS A 71 2.36 3.32 -15.23
C CYS A 71 2.25 4.68 -15.92
N CYS A 72 1.06 5.28 -15.89
CA CYS A 72 0.78 6.61 -16.41
C CYS A 72 0.82 7.74 -15.36
N VAL A 73 1.11 7.41 -14.10
CA VAL A 73 1.13 8.40 -13.00
C VAL A 73 2.51 9.07 -12.84
N ARG A 74 3.60 8.39 -13.21
CA ARG A 74 4.98 8.89 -13.06
C ARG A 74 5.47 9.52 -14.34
N GLU A 75 5.97 10.77 -14.26
CA GLU A 75 6.38 11.60 -15.39
C GLU A 75 7.42 10.93 -16.32
N ASN A 76 8.41 10.27 -15.75
CA ASN A 76 9.49 9.65 -16.51
C ASN A 76 9.22 8.18 -16.91
N ALA A 77 7.98 7.69 -16.75
CA ALA A 77 7.68 6.30 -17.07
C ALA A 77 7.64 6.04 -18.57
N GLU A 78 7.15 7.00 -19.36
CA GLU A 78 7.12 6.92 -20.82
C GLU A 78 8.53 6.89 -21.41
N ASP A 79 9.38 7.83 -21.04
CA ASP A 79 10.76 7.93 -21.54
C ASP A 79 11.54 6.65 -21.22
N LYS A 80 11.34 6.12 -20.01
CA LYS A 80 11.95 4.87 -19.57
C LYS A 80 11.47 3.69 -20.40
N LEU A 81 10.17 3.62 -20.69
CA LEU A 81 9.61 2.57 -21.54
C LEU A 81 10.18 2.63 -22.96
N PHE A 82 10.07 3.80 -23.61
CA PHE A 82 10.49 3.95 -25.00
C PHE A 82 12.01 3.80 -25.18
N GLY A 83 12.80 4.28 -24.22
CA GLY A 83 14.25 4.04 -24.20
C GLY A 83 14.58 2.54 -24.16
N LYS A 84 13.92 1.77 -23.30
CA LYS A 84 14.12 0.32 -23.20
C LYS A 84 13.63 -0.43 -24.44
N LEU A 85 12.49 -0.04 -25.00
CA LEU A 85 12.00 -0.64 -26.23
C LEU A 85 13.02 -0.50 -27.37
N GLY A 86 13.63 0.69 -27.53
CA GLY A 86 14.68 0.88 -28.53
C GLY A 86 15.85 -0.11 -28.41
N GLU A 87 16.29 -0.42 -27.18
CA GLU A 87 17.33 -1.42 -26.94
C GLU A 87 16.88 -2.85 -27.30
N LEU A 88 15.61 -3.18 -27.03
CA LEU A 88 15.05 -4.54 -27.24
C LEU A 88 14.90 -4.93 -28.70
N LYS A 89 14.79 -3.97 -29.62
CA LYS A 89 14.70 -4.28 -31.06
C LYS A 89 15.81 -5.19 -31.53
N ARG A 90 17.07 -4.84 -31.20
CA ARG A 90 18.24 -5.61 -31.57
C ARG A 90 18.26 -7.00 -30.92
N ILE A 91 17.84 -7.09 -29.65
CA ILE A 91 17.79 -8.36 -28.92
C ILE A 91 16.76 -9.30 -29.56
N LYS A 92 15.59 -8.78 -29.89
CA LYS A 92 14.54 -9.53 -30.60
C LYS A 92 15.02 -10.07 -31.95
N GLU A 93 15.68 -9.24 -32.75
CA GLU A 93 16.24 -9.66 -34.06
C GLU A 93 17.28 -10.78 -33.92
N GLN A 94 18.06 -10.78 -32.85
CA GLN A 94 19.09 -11.79 -32.59
C GLN A 94 18.59 -13.09 -31.95
N ARG A 95 17.61 -13.01 -31.05
CA ARG A 95 17.18 -14.12 -30.20
C ARG A 95 15.72 -14.55 -30.40
N GLY A 96 14.90 -13.74 -31.08
CA GLY A 96 13.47 -14.00 -31.18
C GLY A 96 12.69 -13.76 -29.88
N THR A 97 13.24 -12.97 -28.93
CA THR A 97 12.62 -12.65 -27.65
C THR A 97 11.22 -12.11 -27.84
N ILE A 98 10.24 -12.63 -27.09
CA ILE A 98 8.88 -12.12 -27.06
C ILE A 98 8.85 -10.85 -26.20
N ILE A 99 8.26 -9.78 -26.72
CA ILE A 99 8.16 -8.49 -26.03
C ILE A 99 6.68 -8.22 -25.73
N ALA A 100 6.36 -8.14 -24.44
CA ALA A 100 5.03 -7.85 -23.92
C ALA A 100 5.01 -6.51 -23.17
N ILE A 101 3.97 -5.69 -23.38
CA ILE A 101 3.77 -4.43 -22.68
C ILE A 101 2.35 -4.41 -22.12
N GLY A 102 2.23 -4.20 -20.81
CA GLY A 102 0.95 -4.11 -20.12
C GLY A 102 0.86 -2.95 -19.15
N GLY A 103 -0.27 -2.84 -18.48
CA GLY A 103 -0.49 -1.89 -17.39
C GLY A 103 -1.21 -0.61 -17.79
N CYS A 104 -1.23 0.37 -16.85
CA CYS A 104 -2.06 1.57 -16.97
C CYS A 104 -1.80 2.39 -18.24
N MET A 105 -0.55 2.48 -18.68
CA MET A 105 -0.17 3.27 -19.85
C MET A 105 -0.78 2.72 -21.14
N MET A 106 -1.06 1.42 -21.19
CA MET A 106 -1.67 0.80 -22.39
C MET A 106 -3.16 1.12 -22.53
N GLN A 107 -3.79 1.74 -21.55
CA GLN A 107 -5.15 2.29 -21.68
C GLN A 107 -5.16 3.69 -22.30
N GLU A 108 -4.00 4.30 -22.53
CA GLU A 108 -3.88 5.61 -23.16
C GLU A 108 -3.70 5.44 -24.68
N LYS A 109 -4.73 5.79 -25.45
CA LYS A 109 -4.77 5.58 -26.92
C LYS A 109 -3.54 6.16 -27.65
N HIS A 110 -3.08 7.35 -27.27
CA HIS A 110 -1.93 7.98 -27.93
C HIS A 110 -0.63 7.17 -27.71
N ILE A 111 -0.51 6.44 -26.60
CA ILE A 111 0.64 5.57 -26.33
C ILE A 111 0.54 4.28 -27.14
N THR A 112 -0.63 3.65 -27.17
CA THR A 112 -0.81 2.42 -27.95
C THR A 112 -0.66 2.68 -29.45
N ASP A 113 -1.15 3.82 -29.96
CA ASP A 113 -0.94 4.25 -31.35
C ASP A 113 0.56 4.41 -31.63
N LYS A 114 1.32 5.09 -30.76
CA LYS A 114 2.78 5.26 -30.88
C LYS A 114 3.53 3.92 -30.86
N ILE A 115 3.12 2.97 -30.00
CA ILE A 115 3.71 1.63 -29.98
C ILE A 115 3.45 0.92 -31.30
N HIS A 116 2.24 1.00 -31.82
CA HIS A 116 1.86 0.36 -33.07
C HIS A 116 2.67 0.91 -34.26
N GLU A 117 2.81 2.22 -34.33
CA GLU A 117 3.52 2.90 -35.44
C GLU A 117 5.04 2.75 -35.37
N SER A 118 5.63 3.02 -34.20
CA SER A 118 7.07 3.17 -34.05
C SER A 118 7.78 1.94 -33.46
N TYR A 119 7.06 1.08 -32.74
CA TYR A 119 7.60 -0.09 -32.06
C TYR A 119 6.87 -1.38 -32.49
N SER A 120 6.62 -1.46 -33.79
CA SER A 120 5.85 -2.57 -34.39
C SER A 120 6.44 -3.97 -34.19
N TYR A 121 7.63 -4.11 -33.64
CA TYR A 121 8.23 -5.38 -33.23
C TYR A 121 7.76 -5.90 -31.87
N THR A 122 6.91 -5.17 -31.14
CA THR A 122 6.25 -5.65 -29.91
C THR A 122 5.25 -6.74 -30.28
N ASP A 123 5.20 -7.81 -29.46
CA ASP A 123 4.36 -8.98 -29.73
C ASP A 123 3.00 -8.93 -29.03
N ILE A 124 2.99 -8.48 -27.76
CA ILE A 124 1.78 -8.45 -26.93
C ILE A 124 1.63 -7.07 -26.31
N VAL A 125 0.45 -6.48 -26.47
CA VAL A 125 0.04 -5.24 -25.80
C VAL A 125 -1.29 -5.51 -25.11
N PHE A 126 -1.36 -5.35 -23.78
CA PHE A 126 -2.56 -5.62 -23.01
C PHE A 126 -2.87 -4.52 -21.99
N GLY A 127 -4.16 -4.30 -21.72
CA GLY A 127 -4.63 -3.29 -20.79
C GLY A 127 -4.68 -3.76 -19.34
N THR A 128 -5.10 -2.88 -18.44
CA THR A 128 -5.32 -3.19 -17.02
C THR A 128 -6.56 -4.06 -16.80
N HIS A 129 -7.48 -4.07 -17.75
CA HIS A 129 -8.75 -4.82 -17.70
C HIS A 129 -8.64 -6.23 -18.29
N THR A 130 -7.52 -6.55 -18.92
CA THR A 130 -7.29 -7.81 -19.63
C THR A 130 -6.04 -8.56 -19.16
N LEU A 131 -5.46 -8.16 -18.04
CA LEU A 131 -4.26 -8.78 -17.45
C LEU A 131 -4.43 -10.32 -17.29
N GLN A 132 -5.61 -10.77 -16.91
CA GLN A 132 -5.93 -12.20 -16.74
C GLN A 132 -5.84 -12.99 -18.05
N ASN A 133 -5.96 -12.34 -19.21
CA ASN A 133 -5.92 -12.98 -20.53
C ASN A 133 -4.47 -13.22 -21.02
N PHE A 134 -3.48 -12.77 -20.27
CA PHE A 134 -2.06 -12.90 -20.67
C PHE A 134 -1.63 -14.32 -21.06
N PRO A 135 -2.08 -15.41 -20.39
CA PRO A 135 -1.78 -16.77 -20.83
C PRO A 135 -2.29 -17.09 -22.23
N GLU A 136 -3.50 -16.67 -22.59
CA GLU A 136 -4.07 -16.82 -23.93
C GLU A 136 -3.28 -16.03 -24.98
N ASP A 137 -2.93 -14.77 -24.65
CA ASP A 137 -2.15 -13.90 -25.53
C ASP A 137 -0.77 -14.49 -25.84
N LEU A 138 -0.10 -14.99 -24.79
CA LEU A 138 1.21 -15.64 -24.94
C LEU A 138 1.10 -16.93 -25.75
N TYR A 139 0.09 -17.77 -25.48
CA TYR A 139 -0.17 -18.99 -26.24
C TYR A 139 -0.36 -18.69 -27.74
N ASN A 140 -1.22 -17.73 -28.06
CA ASN A 140 -1.50 -17.33 -29.44
C ASN A 140 -0.27 -16.74 -30.12
N THR A 141 0.54 -15.96 -29.41
CA THR A 141 1.79 -15.40 -29.92
C THR A 141 2.80 -16.50 -30.27
N ILE A 142 2.97 -17.49 -29.41
CA ILE A 142 3.88 -18.62 -29.63
C ILE A 142 3.45 -19.45 -30.85
N LEU A 143 2.17 -19.78 -30.96
CA LEU A 143 1.66 -20.67 -32.02
C LEU A 143 1.50 -19.98 -33.36
N SER A 144 0.84 -18.82 -33.37
CA SER A 144 0.47 -18.15 -34.62
C SER A 144 1.49 -17.14 -35.11
N LYS A 145 2.46 -16.78 -34.28
CA LYS A 145 3.41 -15.66 -34.49
C LYS A 145 2.70 -14.34 -34.82
N LYS A 146 1.42 -14.23 -34.40
CA LYS A 146 0.63 -13.02 -34.55
C LYS A 146 0.85 -12.11 -33.35
N LYS A 147 0.83 -10.82 -33.60
CA LYS A 147 0.81 -9.81 -32.55
C LYS A 147 -0.55 -9.80 -31.88
N MET A 148 -0.55 -9.72 -30.57
CA MET A 148 -1.74 -9.63 -29.75
C MET A 148 -1.93 -8.22 -29.24
N GLN A 149 -3.12 -7.67 -29.39
CA GLN A 149 -3.52 -6.40 -28.81
C GLN A 149 -4.83 -6.61 -28.07
N ASP A 150 -4.71 -6.71 -26.75
CA ASP A 150 -5.84 -6.94 -25.85
C ASP A 150 -6.02 -5.74 -24.90
N VAL A 151 -6.53 -4.65 -25.46
CA VAL A 151 -6.86 -3.43 -24.74
C VAL A 151 -8.32 -3.12 -24.93
N ILE A 152 -9.09 -3.10 -23.84
CA ILE A 152 -10.52 -2.82 -23.86
C ILE A 152 -10.83 -1.56 -23.05
N ASP A 153 -11.76 -0.74 -23.53
CA ASP A 153 -12.22 0.53 -22.96
C ASP A 153 -13.45 0.37 -22.04
N ILE A 154 -13.66 -0.82 -21.50
CA ILE A 154 -14.76 -1.10 -20.59
C ILE A 154 -14.23 -1.42 -19.18
N ASP A 155 -15.07 -1.21 -18.18
CA ASP A 155 -14.77 -1.67 -16.83
C ASP A 155 -14.62 -3.19 -16.84
N GLY A 156 -13.39 -3.67 -16.56
CA GLY A 156 -13.12 -5.10 -16.48
C GLY A 156 -13.80 -5.73 -15.26
N GLU A 157 -13.90 -7.04 -15.25
CA GLU A 157 -14.38 -7.79 -14.10
C GLU A 157 -13.26 -8.07 -13.09
N VAL A 158 -13.65 -8.57 -11.93
CA VAL A 158 -12.72 -9.06 -10.90
C VAL A 158 -12.55 -10.56 -11.09
N TYR A 159 -11.31 -11.01 -11.29
CA TYR A 159 -10.97 -12.41 -11.51
C TYR A 159 -10.18 -12.96 -10.32
N GLU A 160 -10.58 -14.13 -9.83
CA GLU A 160 -9.98 -14.81 -8.69
C GLU A 160 -9.38 -16.16 -9.09
N GLY A 161 -8.36 -16.62 -8.38
CA GLY A 161 -7.83 -17.99 -8.51
C GLY A 161 -6.81 -18.20 -9.63
N LEU A 162 -6.19 -17.13 -10.15
CA LEU A 162 -4.98 -17.23 -10.97
C LEU A 162 -3.71 -17.30 -10.08
N PRO A 163 -2.63 -17.93 -10.56
CA PRO A 163 -1.38 -18.03 -9.83
C PRO A 163 -0.79 -16.67 -9.48
N ILE A 164 -0.19 -16.55 -8.30
CA ILE A 164 0.48 -15.33 -7.84
C ILE A 164 1.85 -15.70 -7.29
N LYS A 165 2.91 -15.02 -7.76
CA LYS A 165 4.27 -15.14 -7.22
C LYS A 165 4.57 -13.96 -6.33
N ARG A 166 4.57 -14.17 -5.02
CA ARG A 166 4.89 -13.11 -4.06
C ARG A 166 6.38 -12.76 -4.07
N THR A 167 6.67 -11.48 -3.93
CA THR A 167 8.05 -10.95 -3.92
C THR A 167 8.70 -10.97 -2.54
N SER A 168 7.91 -11.13 -1.48
CA SER A 168 8.35 -11.22 -0.09
C SER A 168 7.77 -12.48 0.56
N ASN A 169 8.47 -13.03 1.56
CA ASN A 169 8.01 -14.19 2.33
C ASN A 169 7.28 -13.81 3.61
N ILE A 170 7.27 -12.52 3.98
CA ILE A 170 6.70 -12.05 5.25
C ILE A 170 5.62 -10.98 5.08
N LYS A 171 5.66 -10.24 3.97
CA LYS A 171 4.70 -9.18 3.64
C LYS A 171 3.98 -9.52 2.35
N ALA A 172 2.66 -9.36 2.33
CA ALA A 172 1.88 -9.54 1.13
C ALA A 172 0.95 -8.34 0.88
N SER A 173 0.83 -7.97 -0.38
CA SER A 173 -0.16 -7.01 -0.85
C SER A 173 -1.43 -7.75 -1.26
N VAL A 174 -2.58 -7.36 -0.71
CA VAL A 174 -3.88 -7.93 -1.04
C VAL A 174 -4.75 -6.83 -1.64
N THR A 175 -5.02 -6.91 -2.93
CA THR A 175 -5.93 -5.98 -3.58
C THR A 175 -7.35 -6.27 -3.12
N ILE A 176 -8.05 -5.28 -2.57
CA ILE A 176 -9.45 -5.42 -2.11
C ILE A 176 -10.45 -4.78 -3.09
N MET A 177 -9.99 -3.86 -3.93
CA MET A 177 -10.81 -3.19 -4.93
C MET A 177 -9.98 -2.60 -6.06
N TYR A 178 -10.61 -2.36 -7.19
CA TYR A 178 -10.06 -1.75 -8.39
C TYR A 178 -10.86 -0.51 -8.79
N GLY A 179 -10.21 0.44 -9.48
CA GLY A 179 -10.85 1.62 -10.02
C GLY A 179 -11.20 2.68 -8.97
N CYS A 180 -11.70 3.83 -9.43
CA CYS A 180 -12.03 4.96 -8.55
C CYS A 180 -13.14 5.84 -9.14
N ASN A 181 -14.14 6.18 -8.33
CA ASN A 181 -15.27 7.04 -8.73
C ASN A 181 -15.09 8.52 -8.38
N ASN A 182 -13.92 8.93 -7.87
CA ASN A 182 -13.73 10.31 -7.41
C ASN A 182 -13.54 11.33 -8.55
N PHE A 183 -12.97 10.92 -9.68
CA PHE A 183 -12.72 11.80 -10.83
C PHE A 183 -12.06 13.13 -10.45
N CYS A 184 -11.03 13.06 -9.59
CA CYS A 184 -10.19 14.23 -9.30
C CYS A 184 -9.61 14.75 -10.60
N THR A 185 -9.63 16.07 -10.81
CA THR A 185 -9.34 16.69 -12.12
C THR A 185 -7.91 16.47 -12.63
N TYR A 186 -6.97 16.15 -11.76
CA TYR A 186 -5.58 15.83 -12.09
C TYR A 186 -5.33 14.34 -12.32
N CYS A 187 -6.32 13.47 -12.02
CA CYS A 187 -6.10 12.04 -11.86
C CYS A 187 -6.56 11.25 -13.09
N ILE A 188 -5.64 10.44 -13.62
CA ILE A 188 -5.91 9.57 -14.77
C ILE A 188 -6.55 8.22 -14.37
N VAL A 189 -6.51 7.84 -13.09
CA VAL A 189 -6.94 6.51 -12.61
C VAL A 189 -8.33 6.08 -13.07
N PRO A 190 -9.41 6.91 -13.00
CA PRO A 190 -10.73 6.49 -13.47
C PRO A 190 -10.78 6.12 -14.96
N TYR A 191 -9.87 6.67 -15.74
CA TYR A 191 -9.80 6.47 -17.19
C TYR A 191 -8.98 5.23 -17.60
N VAL A 192 -8.04 4.81 -16.72
CA VAL A 192 -7.14 3.68 -17.03
C VAL A 192 -7.38 2.45 -16.15
N ARG A 193 -8.11 2.61 -15.04
CA ARG A 193 -8.48 1.51 -14.13
C ARG A 193 -10.00 1.34 -13.96
N GLY A 194 -10.78 2.23 -14.59
CA GLY A 194 -12.24 2.19 -14.61
C GLY A 194 -12.91 2.61 -13.29
N ARG A 195 -14.17 2.26 -13.17
CA ARG A 195 -15.01 2.50 -12.00
C ARG A 195 -14.64 1.59 -10.83
N GLU A 196 -15.06 1.97 -9.62
CA GLU A 196 -14.86 1.16 -8.41
C GLU A 196 -15.53 -0.21 -8.55
N ARG A 197 -14.76 -1.26 -8.31
CA ARG A 197 -15.17 -2.67 -8.25
C ARG A 197 -14.49 -3.31 -7.06
N SER A 198 -15.26 -3.76 -6.10
CA SER A 198 -14.74 -4.43 -4.91
C SER A 198 -14.66 -5.94 -5.11
N ARG A 199 -13.62 -6.56 -4.59
CA ARG A 199 -13.54 -8.01 -4.46
C ARG A 199 -14.53 -8.49 -3.40
N HIS A 200 -15.02 -9.71 -3.57
CA HIS A 200 -15.92 -10.28 -2.59
C HIS A 200 -15.19 -10.53 -1.25
N PRO A 201 -15.81 -10.22 -0.09
CA PRO A 201 -15.16 -10.40 1.21
C PRO A 201 -14.63 -11.81 1.46
N LYS A 202 -15.35 -12.83 1.01
CA LYS A 202 -14.94 -14.23 1.12
C LYS A 202 -13.56 -14.47 0.49
N ASP A 203 -13.36 -14.02 -0.75
CA ASP A 203 -12.14 -14.26 -1.50
C ASP A 203 -10.95 -13.54 -0.85
N ILE A 204 -11.19 -12.33 -0.29
CA ILE A 204 -10.16 -11.59 0.45
C ILE A 204 -9.78 -12.32 1.73
N LEU A 205 -10.76 -12.81 2.51
CA LEU A 205 -10.48 -13.52 3.77
C LEU A 205 -9.77 -14.85 3.50
N GLU A 206 -10.21 -15.63 2.52
CA GLU A 206 -9.56 -16.89 2.13
C GLU A 206 -8.09 -16.65 1.69
N GLU A 207 -7.83 -15.59 0.93
CA GLU A 207 -6.46 -15.20 0.55
C GLU A 207 -5.62 -14.85 1.78
N VAL A 208 -6.14 -14.02 2.71
CA VAL A 208 -5.41 -13.61 3.93
C VAL A 208 -5.18 -14.81 4.86
N GLU A 209 -6.16 -15.70 5.02
CA GLU A 209 -5.99 -16.93 5.81
C GLU A 209 -4.94 -17.87 5.21
N HIS A 210 -4.90 -17.97 3.88
CA HIS A 210 -3.87 -18.75 3.19
C HIS A 210 -2.48 -18.17 3.43
N LEU A 211 -2.32 -16.85 3.27
CA LEU A 211 -1.08 -16.14 3.53
C LEU A 211 -0.63 -16.31 4.99
N ALA A 212 -1.55 -16.23 5.95
CA ALA A 212 -1.25 -16.47 7.36
C ALA A 212 -0.71 -17.90 7.62
N LYS A 213 -1.29 -18.92 6.98
CA LYS A 213 -0.83 -20.32 7.06
C LYS A 213 0.54 -20.52 6.41
N GLU A 214 0.87 -19.75 5.38
CA GLU A 214 2.19 -19.73 4.74
C GLU A 214 3.25 -18.94 5.55
N GLY A 215 2.86 -18.30 6.66
CA GLY A 215 3.78 -17.61 7.57
C GLY A 215 3.93 -16.11 7.31
N TYR A 216 3.12 -15.51 6.44
CA TYR A 216 3.11 -14.05 6.25
C TYR A 216 2.62 -13.34 7.51
N LYS A 217 3.31 -12.24 7.88
CA LYS A 217 3.06 -11.47 9.10
C LYS A 217 2.40 -10.12 8.85
N GLU A 218 2.70 -9.50 7.73
CA GLU A 218 2.16 -8.18 7.38
C GLU A 218 1.35 -8.24 6.08
N ILE A 219 0.11 -7.71 6.14
CA ILE A 219 -0.77 -7.58 4.98
C ILE A 219 -0.96 -6.09 4.68
N THR A 220 -0.80 -5.71 3.42
CA THR A 220 -1.15 -4.37 2.94
C THR A 220 -2.36 -4.45 2.03
N LEU A 221 -3.47 -3.84 2.42
CA LEU A 221 -4.70 -3.76 1.63
C LEU A 221 -4.56 -2.69 0.55
N LEU A 222 -4.72 -3.09 -0.71
CA LEU A 222 -4.56 -2.23 -1.87
C LEU A 222 -5.90 -1.89 -2.52
N GLY A 223 -5.98 -0.66 -3.04
CA GLY A 223 -7.07 -0.16 -3.86
C GLY A 223 -6.79 1.28 -4.28
N GLN A 224 -7.62 1.89 -5.13
CA GLN A 224 -7.52 3.29 -5.50
C GLN A 224 -8.35 4.23 -4.61
N ASN A 225 -9.22 3.66 -3.76
CA ASN A 225 -10.00 4.35 -2.74
C ASN A 225 -10.47 3.33 -1.70
N VAL A 226 -9.53 2.75 -0.91
CA VAL A 226 -9.81 1.58 -0.06
C VAL A 226 -10.95 1.78 0.93
N ASN A 227 -11.15 2.99 1.44
CA ASN A 227 -12.21 3.27 2.41
C ASN A 227 -13.60 3.51 1.78
N SER A 228 -13.73 3.39 0.44
CA SER A 228 -15.02 3.22 -0.24
C SER A 228 -15.38 1.75 -0.53
N TYR A 229 -14.59 0.80 -0.05
CA TYR A 229 -14.83 -0.63 -0.25
C TYR A 229 -16.28 -1.03 0.00
N LEU A 230 -16.88 -1.76 -0.93
CA LEU A 230 -18.28 -2.19 -0.99
C LEU A 230 -19.34 -1.06 -1.09
N ARG A 231 -18.96 0.21 -1.20
CA ARG A 231 -19.95 1.30 -1.26
C ARG A 231 -20.75 1.31 -2.56
N ALA A 232 -20.11 0.97 -3.69
CA ALA A 232 -20.68 1.01 -5.03
C ALA A 232 -21.22 -0.34 -5.53
N GLU A 233 -21.13 -1.40 -4.74
CA GLU A 233 -21.44 -2.75 -5.22
C GLU A 233 -22.95 -3.04 -5.27
N LYS A 234 -23.44 -3.40 -6.45
CA LYS A 234 -24.85 -3.73 -6.72
C LYS A 234 -25.33 -5.00 -6.01
N TRP A 235 -24.44 -5.96 -5.72
CA TRP A 235 -24.83 -7.17 -5.00
C TRP A 235 -25.22 -6.91 -3.54
N LYS A 236 -24.83 -5.75 -2.98
CA LYS A 236 -25.34 -5.25 -1.69
C LYS A 236 -26.84 -5.00 -1.70
N GLU A 237 -27.38 -4.54 -2.83
CA GLU A 237 -28.81 -4.26 -3.00
C GLU A 237 -29.67 -5.53 -2.90
N ASN A 238 -29.07 -6.70 -3.14
CA ASN A 238 -29.72 -8.02 -3.02
C ASN A 238 -29.61 -8.62 -1.61
N GLY A 239 -29.19 -7.84 -0.58
CA GLY A 239 -29.14 -8.29 0.81
C GLY A 239 -28.03 -9.29 1.12
N ILE A 240 -27.01 -9.41 0.29
CA ILE A 240 -25.86 -10.29 0.54
C ILE A 240 -24.91 -9.55 1.48
N ASP A 241 -25.14 -9.75 2.76
CA ASP A 241 -24.19 -9.44 3.84
C ASP A 241 -23.34 -10.69 4.09
N TYR A 242 -22.05 -10.63 3.74
CA TYR A 242 -21.17 -11.76 3.99
C TYR A 242 -20.68 -11.70 5.45
N ASN A 243 -21.35 -12.42 6.34
CA ASN A 243 -20.97 -12.53 7.76
C ASN A 243 -20.79 -11.17 8.46
N GLY A 244 -21.64 -10.19 8.15
CA GLY A 244 -21.54 -8.83 8.71
C GLY A 244 -20.51 -7.92 7.99
N ILE A 245 -19.83 -8.39 6.94
CA ILE A 245 -18.85 -7.57 6.20
C ILE A 245 -19.57 -6.81 5.09
N ASN A 246 -19.74 -5.51 5.33
CA ASN A 246 -20.47 -4.61 4.44
C ASN A 246 -19.78 -3.26 4.20
N SER A 247 -18.56 -3.09 4.73
CA SER A 247 -17.76 -1.87 4.60
C SER A 247 -16.28 -2.14 4.82
N PHE A 248 -15.45 -1.14 4.54
CA PHE A 248 -14.01 -1.21 4.84
C PHE A 248 -13.74 -1.44 6.33
N ALA A 249 -14.49 -0.78 7.22
CA ALA A 249 -14.34 -0.92 8.66
C ALA A 249 -14.62 -2.37 9.13
N THR A 250 -15.70 -2.97 8.62
CA THR A 250 -16.04 -4.36 8.98
C THR A 250 -15.07 -5.36 8.37
N LEU A 251 -14.49 -5.07 7.20
CA LEU A 251 -13.41 -5.89 6.62
C LEU A 251 -12.14 -5.82 7.49
N LEU A 252 -11.74 -4.63 7.96
CA LEU A 252 -10.59 -4.49 8.87
C LEU A 252 -10.76 -5.32 10.14
N ARG A 253 -11.95 -5.25 10.77
CA ARG A 253 -12.27 -6.04 11.97
C ARG A 253 -12.26 -7.55 11.70
N ALA A 254 -12.68 -7.98 10.51
CA ALA A 254 -12.65 -9.39 10.15
C ALA A 254 -11.21 -9.88 9.95
N ILE A 255 -10.37 -9.16 9.20
CA ILE A 255 -8.96 -9.52 8.99
C ILE A 255 -8.18 -9.48 10.32
N ASN A 256 -8.50 -8.53 11.22
CA ASN A 256 -7.86 -8.44 12.54
C ASN A 256 -8.00 -9.72 13.39
N LYS A 257 -9.02 -10.54 13.12
CA LYS A 257 -9.26 -11.81 13.85
C LYS A 257 -8.44 -12.99 13.30
N ILE A 258 -7.84 -12.86 12.12
CA ILE A 258 -7.09 -13.96 11.48
C ILE A 258 -5.79 -14.16 12.26
N GLU A 259 -5.61 -15.35 12.83
CA GLU A 259 -4.38 -15.73 13.51
C GLU A 259 -3.20 -15.82 12.54
N GLY A 260 -1.98 -15.54 13.02
CA GLY A 260 -0.77 -15.55 12.22
C GLY A 260 -0.44 -14.23 11.54
N ILE A 261 -1.43 -13.39 11.22
CA ILE A 261 -1.20 -12.00 10.78
C ILE A 261 -0.97 -11.13 12.02
N GLU A 262 0.09 -10.33 11.98
CA GLU A 262 0.49 -9.44 13.07
C GLU A 262 0.35 -7.96 12.74
N ARG A 263 0.37 -7.61 11.43
CA ARG A 263 0.21 -6.23 10.96
C ARG A 263 -0.73 -6.12 9.77
N ILE A 264 -1.58 -5.12 9.82
CA ILE A 264 -2.49 -4.75 8.72
C ILE A 264 -2.20 -3.31 8.37
N ARG A 265 -1.85 -3.07 7.10
CA ARG A 265 -1.71 -1.76 6.49
C ARG A 265 -2.72 -1.57 5.38
N PHE A 266 -2.99 -0.35 5.03
CA PHE A 266 -3.78 -0.02 3.84
C PHE A 266 -3.26 1.25 3.19
N VAL A 267 -3.53 1.41 1.91
CA VAL A 267 -3.07 2.55 1.12
C VAL A 267 -4.22 3.20 0.34
N SER A 268 -4.00 4.44 -0.08
CA SER A 268 -4.94 5.20 -0.93
C SER A 268 -6.36 5.38 -0.37
N PRO A 269 -6.55 5.68 0.92
CA PRO A 269 -7.85 6.13 1.39
C PRO A 269 -8.13 7.56 0.89
N HIS A 270 -9.41 7.94 0.83
CA HIS A 270 -9.80 9.30 0.48
C HIS A 270 -10.43 10.01 1.70
N PRO A 271 -10.04 11.26 2.03
CA PRO A 271 -10.53 11.97 3.20
C PRO A 271 -12.05 12.05 3.31
N LYS A 272 -12.78 12.25 2.18
CA LYS A 272 -14.26 12.32 2.17
C LYS A 272 -14.95 11.02 2.61
N ASP A 273 -14.26 9.88 2.51
CA ASP A 273 -14.80 8.55 2.76
C ASP A 273 -14.41 7.98 4.14
N PHE A 274 -13.72 8.79 4.96
CA PHE A 274 -13.45 8.45 6.36
C PHE A 274 -14.70 8.64 7.20
N THR A 275 -15.36 7.55 7.54
CA THR A 275 -16.48 7.51 8.49
C THR A 275 -15.96 7.29 9.91
N ASP A 276 -16.82 7.57 10.90
CA ASP A 276 -16.51 7.31 12.31
C ASP A 276 -16.20 5.84 12.55
N ASP A 277 -16.94 4.92 11.91
CA ASP A 277 -16.74 3.50 12.00
C ASP A 277 -15.36 3.05 11.46
N VAL A 278 -14.83 3.70 10.42
CA VAL A 278 -13.46 3.45 9.93
C VAL A 278 -12.43 3.93 10.96
N ILE A 279 -12.63 5.11 11.55
CA ILE A 279 -11.75 5.64 12.61
C ILE A 279 -11.75 4.70 13.81
N ASP A 280 -12.93 4.24 14.25
CA ASP A 280 -13.08 3.30 15.35
C ASP A 280 -12.43 1.95 15.03
N ALA A 281 -12.60 1.43 13.81
CA ALA A 281 -11.96 0.18 13.41
C ALA A 281 -10.41 0.28 13.44
N ILE A 282 -9.84 1.42 13.01
CA ILE A 282 -8.39 1.64 13.10
C ILE A 282 -7.93 1.73 14.56
N ALA A 283 -8.73 2.36 15.44
CA ALA A 283 -8.40 2.48 16.86
C ALA A 283 -8.47 1.14 17.59
N ASP A 284 -9.54 0.37 17.35
CA ASP A 284 -9.87 -0.84 18.11
C ASP A 284 -9.12 -2.09 17.62
N CYS A 285 -8.74 -2.13 16.35
CA CYS A 285 -8.01 -3.27 15.78
C CYS A 285 -6.51 -3.16 16.11
N GLU A 286 -6.01 -4.03 16.94
CA GLU A 286 -4.62 -4.02 17.42
C GLU A 286 -3.60 -4.24 16.30
N LYS A 287 -3.92 -5.11 15.35
CA LYS A 287 -3.04 -5.42 14.21
C LYS A 287 -3.01 -4.33 13.14
N VAL A 288 -3.98 -3.39 13.15
CA VAL A 288 -4.00 -2.26 12.21
C VAL A 288 -2.95 -1.23 12.65
N CYS A 289 -1.94 -1.04 11.81
CA CYS A 289 -0.89 -0.06 12.05
C CYS A 289 -1.46 1.35 12.17
N LYS A 290 -0.96 2.12 13.13
CA LYS A 290 -1.45 3.48 13.43
C LYS A 290 -0.81 4.56 12.54
N LEU A 291 -0.33 4.16 11.37
CA LEU A 291 0.06 5.07 10.29
C LEU A 291 -1.06 5.10 9.24
N VAL A 292 -1.67 6.26 9.05
CA VAL A 292 -2.68 6.48 8.02
C VAL A 292 -2.16 7.43 6.96
N HIS A 293 -2.08 6.95 5.71
CA HIS A 293 -1.83 7.83 4.58
C HIS A 293 -3.12 8.55 4.21
N LEU A 294 -3.18 9.87 4.40
CA LEU A 294 -4.38 10.70 4.20
C LEU A 294 -4.10 11.80 3.15
N PRO A 295 -4.28 11.53 1.83
CA PRO A 295 -3.89 12.44 0.77
C PRO A 295 -4.66 13.76 0.80
N LEU A 296 -4.00 14.85 1.21
CA LEU A 296 -4.53 16.22 1.25
C LEU A 296 -4.62 16.82 -0.17
N GLN A 297 -3.57 16.69 -0.95
CA GLN A 297 -3.30 17.24 -2.27
C GLN A 297 -3.03 18.75 -2.28
N SER A 298 -3.87 19.57 -1.61
CA SER A 298 -3.69 21.00 -1.40
C SER A 298 -4.36 21.42 -0.08
N GLY A 299 -3.80 22.40 0.60
CA GLY A 299 -4.40 22.99 1.81
C GLY A 299 -5.40 24.12 1.52
N SER A 300 -5.58 24.51 0.27
CA SER A 300 -6.54 25.56 -0.12
C SER A 300 -7.90 24.96 -0.50
N THR A 301 -8.97 25.45 0.13
CA THR A 301 -10.35 25.08 -0.23
C THR A 301 -10.67 25.41 -1.70
N ASN A 302 -10.11 26.50 -2.24
CA ASN A 302 -10.30 26.88 -3.63
C ASN A 302 -9.67 25.85 -4.57
N VAL A 303 -8.40 25.51 -4.34
CA VAL A 303 -7.69 24.49 -5.16
C VAL A 303 -8.34 23.11 -5.01
N LEU A 304 -8.72 22.70 -3.80
CA LEU A 304 -9.44 21.44 -3.56
C LEU A 304 -10.75 21.36 -4.36
N LYS A 305 -11.50 22.48 -4.46
CA LYS A 305 -12.69 22.56 -5.29
C LYS A 305 -12.38 22.39 -6.77
N ILE A 306 -11.34 23.07 -7.28
CA ILE A 306 -10.88 22.93 -8.68
C ILE A 306 -10.39 21.51 -8.94
N MET A 307 -9.70 20.89 -7.99
CA MET A 307 -9.26 19.50 -8.03
C MET A 307 -10.41 18.47 -7.90
N ASN A 308 -11.65 18.90 -7.67
CA ASN A 308 -12.83 18.04 -7.44
C ASN A 308 -12.71 17.14 -6.21
N ARG A 309 -12.06 17.61 -5.12
CA ARG A 309 -11.78 16.79 -3.93
C ARG A 309 -12.96 16.57 -2.99
N LYS A 310 -14.05 17.36 -3.10
CA LYS A 310 -15.29 17.19 -2.34
C LYS A 310 -15.16 17.40 -0.81
N TYR A 311 -14.13 18.09 -0.34
CA TYR A 311 -13.95 18.55 1.03
C TYR A 311 -13.21 19.90 1.03
N THR A 312 -13.30 20.63 2.15
CA THR A 312 -12.60 21.90 2.39
C THR A 312 -11.39 21.70 3.31
N LYS A 313 -10.53 22.73 3.41
CA LYS A 313 -9.43 22.79 4.38
C LYS A 313 -9.91 22.51 5.81
N GLU A 314 -11.00 23.17 6.21
CA GLU A 314 -11.56 23.06 7.57
C GLU A 314 -12.11 21.66 7.85
N GLN A 315 -12.77 21.04 6.87
CA GLN A 315 -13.27 19.67 6.98
C GLN A 315 -12.12 18.67 7.11
N TYR A 316 -11.02 18.88 6.37
CA TYR A 316 -9.82 18.03 6.49
C TYR A 316 -9.18 18.17 7.87
N LEU A 317 -8.98 19.39 8.37
CA LEU A 317 -8.40 19.63 9.69
C LEU A 317 -9.27 19.03 10.80
N LYS A 318 -10.60 19.19 10.72
CA LYS A 318 -11.54 18.58 11.66
C LYS A 318 -11.48 17.04 11.64
N LEU A 319 -11.32 16.44 10.46
CA LEU A 319 -11.12 15.00 10.35
C LEU A 319 -9.82 14.57 11.05
N VAL A 320 -8.73 15.29 10.83
CA VAL A 320 -7.43 15.02 11.48
C VAL A 320 -7.55 15.14 13.00
N GLU A 321 -8.19 16.19 13.52
CA GLU A 321 -8.42 16.34 14.96
C GLU A 321 -9.20 15.16 15.53
N LYS A 322 -10.28 14.75 14.87
CA LYS A 322 -11.09 13.60 15.27
C LYS A 322 -10.28 12.29 15.28
N MET A 323 -9.50 12.06 14.24
CA MET A 323 -8.64 10.87 14.13
C MET A 323 -7.58 10.86 15.25
N LYS A 324 -6.90 11.98 15.50
CA LYS A 324 -5.90 12.10 16.57
C LYS A 324 -6.50 11.91 17.97
N ALA A 325 -7.74 12.38 18.18
CA ALA A 325 -8.44 12.21 19.45
C ALA A 325 -8.88 10.76 19.71
N ARG A 326 -9.16 9.98 18.65
CA ARG A 326 -9.71 8.61 18.79
C ARG A 326 -8.67 7.51 18.64
N ILE A 327 -7.60 7.74 17.84
CA ILE A 327 -6.58 6.74 17.55
C ILE A 327 -5.30 7.09 18.31
N PRO A 328 -4.93 6.32 19.34
CA PRO A 328 -3.69 6.55 20.08
C PRO A 328 -2.45 6.45 19.18
N ASN A 329 -1.50 7.32 19.37
CA ASN A 329 -0.23 7.35 18.64
C ASN A 329 -0.38 7.39 17.10
N LEU A 330 -1.49 7.95 16.61
CA LEU A 330 -1.72 8.10 15.18
C LEU A 330 -0.61 8.94 14.54
N THR A 331 0.02 8.38 13.52
CA THR A 331 0.88 9.09 12.60
C THR A 331 0.18 9.26 11.25
N LEU A 332 0.39 10.40 10.60
CA LEU A 332 -0.23 10.71 9.32
C LEU A 332 0.82 10.95 8.26
N SER A 333 0.63 10.36 7.10
CA SER A 333 1.35 10.75 5.88
C SER A 333 0.38 11.31 4.84
N THR A 334 0.89 12.08 3.89
CA THR A 334 0.05 12.74 2.88
C THR A 334 0.76 12.92 1.55
N ASP A 335 -0.03 13.17 0.50
CA ASP A 335 0.45 13.67 -0.79
C ASP A 335 0.09 15.16 -0.91
N ILE A 336 1.02 15.94 -1.49
CA ILE A 336 0.79 17.34 -1.84
C ILE A 336 1.25 17.57 -3.29
N ILE A 337 0.39 18.19 -4.08
CA ILE A 337 0.65 18.61 -5.45
C ILE A 337 0.79 20.13 -5.46
N VAL A 338 1.99 20.60 -5.80
CA VAL A 338 2.31 22.04 -5.89
C VAL A 338 2.12 22.53 -7.31
N GLY A 339 1.55 23.73 -7.47
CA GLY A 339 1.41 24.41 -8.75
C GLY A 339 0.34 23.80 -9.65
N PHE A 340 -0.76 23.35 -9.07
CA PHE A 340 -1.95 22.95 -9.83
C PHE A 340 -2.51 24.16 -10.61
N ALA A 341 -3.21 23.91 -11.72
CA ALA A 341 -3.76 24.97 -12.55
C ALA A 341 -4.65 25.93 -11.73
N GLY A 342 -4.34 27.22 -11.77
CA GLY A 342 -5.04 28.27 -11.04
C GLY A 342 -4.64 28.47 -9.57
N GLU A 343 -3.66 27.71 -9.04
CA GLU A 343 -3.15 27.91 -7.69
C GLU A 343 -2.48 29.28 -7.56
N THR A 344 -2.97 30.11 -6.64
CA THR A 344 -2.37 31.41 -6.28
C THR A 344 -1.29 31.26 -5.20
N GLU A 345 -0.63 32.36 -4.84
CA GLU A 345 0.33 32.34 -3.74
C GLU A 345 -0.38 32.15 -2.38
N GLU A 346 -1.54 32.76 -2.21
CA GLU A 346 -2.37 32.59 -1.03
C GLU A 346 -2.85 31.15 -0.86
N ASP A 347 -3.24 30.49 -1.96
CA ASP A 347 -3.61 29.07 -1.97
C ASP A 347 -2.44 28.17 -1.54
N PHE A 348 -1.22 28.52 -1.96
CA PHE A 348 -0.03 27.79 -1.56
C PHE A 348 0.32 28.02 -0.07
N GLU A 349 0.20 29.27 0.44
CA GLU A 349 0.36 29.56 1.87
C GLU A 349 -0.65 28.79 2.73
N ASP A 350 -1.89 28.65 2.28
CA ASP A 350 -2.88 27.79 2.92
C ASP A 350 -2.40 26.32 3.00
N THR A 351 -1.71 25.84 1.97
CA THR A 351 -1.14 24.48 1.97
C THR A 351 -0.03 24.36 3.01
N LEU A 352 0.89 25.34 3.10
CA LEU A 352 1.92 25.36 4.12
C LEU A 352 1.33 25.44 5.55
N ASP A 353 0.24 26.22 5.74
CA ASP A 353 -0.45 26.32 7.02
C ASP A 353 -1.03 24.96 7.48
N VAL A 354 -1.66 24.20 6.58
CA VAL A 354 -2.14 22.84 6.91
C VAL A 354 -0.98 21.92 7.26
N VAL A 355 0.12 21.95 6.51
CA VAL A 355 1.32 21.14 6.80
C VAL A 355 1.86 21.46 8.19
N ARG A 356 1.96 22.75 8.57
CA ARG A 356 2.40 23.16 9.91
C ARG A 356 1.47 22.66 11.01
N LYS A 357 0.14 22.77 10.81
CA LYS A 357 -0.86 22.39 11.83
C LYS A 357 -0.97 20.87 12.03
N VAL A 358 -0.92 20.11 10.94
CA VAL A 358 -1.07 18.65 11.02
C VAL A 358 0.20 17.99 11.51
N CYS A 359 1.38 18.51 11.14
CA CYS A 359 2.69 17.95 11.45
C CYS A 359 2.79 16.48 10.99
N PHE A 360 2.77 16.30 9.67
CA PHE A 360 2.78 14.97 9.07
C PHE A 360 4.09 14.22 9.35
N GLU A 361 3.99 12.91 9.56
CA GLU A 361 5.12 12.00 9.67
C GLU A 361 5.93 11.91 8.37
N GLN A 362 5.23 11.99 7.24
CA GLN A 362 5.82 12.03 5.91
C GLN A 362 4.91 12.75 4.93
N VAL A 363 5.49 13.59 4.07
CA VAL A 363 4.80 14.26 2.97
C VAL A 363 5.45 13.83 1.65
N TYR A 364 4.67 13.22 0.77
CA TYR A 364 5.08 12.99 -0.61
C TYR A 364 4.72 14.22 -1.43
N MET A 365 5.74 14.90 -1.91
CA MET A 365 5.61 16.18 -2.59
C MET A 365 5.75 15.98 -4.11
N PHE A 366 4.86 16.57 -4.86
CA PHE A 366 4.84 16.49 -6.31
C PHE A 366 4.65 17.88 -6.91
N ILE A 367 5.40 18.18 -7.98
CA ILE A 367 5.10 19.29 -8.86
C ILE A 367 4.01 18.82 -9.81
N TYR A 368 2.94 19.61 -9.97
CA TYR A 368 1.87 19.25 -10.90
C TYR A 368 2.40 19.09 -12.34
N SER A 369 2.18 17.92 -12.87
CA SER A 369 2.46 17.54 -14.25
C SER A 369 1.16 17.18 -14.95
N ARG A 370 0.94 17.76 -16.14
CA ARG A 370 -0.26 17.51 -16.93
C ARG A 370 -0.34 16.04 -17.34
N ARG A 371 -1.55 15.49 -17.31
CA ARG A 371 -1.83 14.12 -17.77
C ARG A 371 -2.84 14.18 -18.90
N VAL A 372 -2.42 13.78 -20.10
CA VAL A 372 -3.24 13.80 -21.30
C VAL A 372 -4.59 13.11 -21.02
N GLY A 373 -5.68 13.76 -21.44
CA GLY A 373 -7.04 13.25 -21.26
C GLY A 373 -7.72 13.62 -19.94
N THR A 374 -7.00 14.15 -18.94
CA THR A 374 -7.62 14.62 -17.70
C THR A 374 -8.22 16.04 -17.84
N PRO A 375 -9.22 16.40 -17.01
CA PRO A 375 -9.71 17.79 -16.99
C PRO A 375 -8.62 18.82 -16.67
N GLY A 376 -7.69 18.51 -15.76
CA GLY A 376 -6.58 19.40 -15.39
C GLY A 376 -5.61 19.67 -16.54
N ASP A 377 -5.46 18.73 -17.47
CA ASP A 377 -4.66 18.92 -18.68
C ASP A 377 -5.22 20.02 -19.60
N LYS A 378 -6.55 20.16 -19.64
CA LYS A 378 -7.27 21.10 -20.51
C LYS A 378 -7.39 22.50 -19.91
N MET A 379 -6.98 22.72 -18.65
CA MET A 379 -7.03 24.02 -17.99
C MET A 379 -5.98 24.97 -18.59
N GLU A 380 -6.38 26.21 -18.90
CA GLU A 380 -5.51 27.20 -19.52
C GLU A 380 -4.60 27.94 -18.52
N ASN A 381 -5.07 28.12 -17.28
CA ASN A 381 -4.39 28.86 -16.21
C ASN A 381 -3.28 28.04 -15.51
N GLN A 382 -2.40 27.43 -16.28
CA GLN A 382 -1.26 26.65 -15.75
C GLN A 382 -0.27 27.56 -15.03
N VAL A 383 0.21 27.13 -13.86
CA VAL A 383 1.23 27.85 -13.10
C VAL A 383 2.59 27.73 -13.82
N PRO A 384 3.36 28.82 -13.98
CA PRO A 384 4.69 28.78 -14.58
C PRO A 384 5.66 27.85 -13.85
N LYS A 385 6.58 27.24 -14.60
CA LYS A 385 7.52 26.23 -14.08
C LYS A 385 8.38 26.77 -12.93
N GLU A 386 8.86 27.99 -13.05
CA GLU A 386 9.71 28.67 -12.07
C GLU A 386 8.98 28.84 -10.73
N ILE A 387 7.69 29.23 -10.78
CA ILE A 387 6.85 29.37 -9.59
C ILE A 387 6.60 28.02 -8.94
N LYS A 388 6.32 26.98 -9.73
CA LYS A 388 6.15 25.61 -9.19
C LYS A 388 7.39 25.13 -8.43
N HIS A 389 8.59 25.37 -8.98
CA HIS A 389 9.84 24.96 -8.32
C HIS A 389 10.08 25.77 -7.04
N ALA A 390 9.91 27.10 -7.08
CA ALA A 390 10.07 27.94 -5.91
C ALA A 390 9.13 27.54 -4.76
N ARG A 391 7.86 27.23 -5.06
CA ARG A 391 6.90 26.70 -4.08
C ARG A 391 7.30 25.32 -3.58
N PHE A 392 7.75 24.45 -4.47
CA PHE A 392 8.21 23.10 -4.10
C PHE A 392 9.40 23.15 -3.13
N ASP A 393 10.36 24.02 -3.37
CA ASP A 393 11.54 24.18 -2.49
C ASP A 393 11.14 24.67 -1.10
N ARG A 394 10.20 25.63 -1.01
CA ARG A 394 9.66 26.11 0.28
C ARG A 394 8.89 25.03 1.04
N LEU A 395 8.09 24.24 0.34
CA LEU A 395 7.39 23.11 0.94
C LEU A 395 8.39 22.06 1.43
N LYS A 396 9.41 21.76 0.65
CA LYS A 396 10.47 20.82 1.00
C LYS A 396 11.20 21.23 2.28
N GLU A 397 11.61 22.47 2.40
CA GLU A 397 12.28 23.01 3.59
C GLU A 397 11.42 22.83 4.85
N LEU A 398 10.12 23.18 4.77
CA LEU A 398 9.19 22.99 5.88
C LEU A 398 9.05 21.52 6.27
N VAL A 399 8.89 20.64 5.28
CA VAL A 399 8.69 19.20 5.50
C VAL A 399 9.95 18.56 6.11
N GLU A 400 11.15 18.90 5.61
CA GLU A 400 12.40 18.38 6.13
C GLU A 400 12.61 18.78 7.60
N SER A 401 12.30 20.05 7.98
CA SER A 401 12.31 20.49 9.37
C SER A 401 11.38 19.67 10.26
N GLN A 402 10.13 19.44 9.82
CA GLN A 402 9.15 18.66 10.59
C GLN A 402 9.54 17.18 10.72
N ILE A 403 10.12 16.58 9.68
CA ILE A 403 10.59 15.18 9.73
C ILE A 403 11.69 15.04 10.79
N ALA A 404 12.63 15.97 10.85
CA ALA A 404 13.69 15.96 11.86
C ALA A 404 13.12 16.05 13.29
N GLU A 405 12.19 16.98 13.53
CA GLU A 405 11.50 17.11 14.83
C GLU A 405 10.70 15.84 15.20
N ASN A 406 10.01 15.22 14.23
CA ASN A 406 9.26 14.01 14.47
C ASN A 406 10.19 12.82 14.76
N ASN A 407 11.30 12.69 14.02
CA ASN A 407 12.26 11.60 14.24
C ASN A 407 12.90 11.69 15.64
N GLN A 408 13.16 12.89 16.13
CA GLN A 408 13.71 13.09 17.49
C GLN A 408 12.80 12.50 18.58
N LYS A 409 11.48 12.48 18.39
CA LYS A 409 10.52 11.90 19.35
C LYS A 409 10.66 10.39 19.53
N TYR A 410 11.27 9.71 18.56
CA TYR A 410 11.51 8.26 18.65
C TYR A 410 12.74 7.92 19.48
N VAL A 411 13.69 8.84 19.64
CA VAL A 411 14.93 8.58 20.39
C VAL A 411 14.61 8.28 21.86
N GLY A 412 15.15 7.16 22.35
CA GLY A 412 14.89 6.63 23.69
C GLY A 412 13.67 5.72 23.80
N THR A 413 12.81 5.66 22.77
CA THR A 413 11.62 4.80 22.79
C THR A 413 11.92 3.37 22.34
N LEU A 414 11.08 2.44 22.74
CA LEU A 414 11.06 1.05 22.25
C LEU A 414 10.09 0.94 21.07
N GLN A 415 10.54 0.35 19.97
CA GLN A 415 9.73 0.21 18.75
C GLN A 415 9.69 -1.23 18.29
N ARG A 416 8.49 -1.74 17.99
CA ARG A 416 8.30 -3.03 17.30
C ARG A 416 8.75 -2.89 15.85
N VAL A 417 9.72 -3.67 15.43
CA VAL A 417 10.33 -3.58 14.11
C VAL A 417 10.23 -4.92 13.39
N LEU A 418 9.58 -4.93 12.22
CA LEU A 418 9.62 -6.05 11.30
C LEU A 418 10.94 -6.02 10.54
N VAL A 419 11.78 -7.03 10.74
CA VAL A 419 13.11 -7.13 10.15
C VAL A 419 13.01 -7.58 8.70
N GLU A 420 13.46 -6.74 7.77
CA GLU A 420 13.39 -7.00 6.32
C GLU A 420 14.63 -7.72 5.77
N GLY A 421 15.76 -7.69 6.51
CA GLY A 421 17.02 -8.32 6.15
C GLY A 421 18.19 -7.34 6.11
N PRO A 422 19.27 -7.64 5.40
CA PRO A 422 20.45 -6.78 5.31
C PRO A 422 20.14 -5.41 4.72
N SER A 423 20.76 -4.36 5.27
CA SER A 423 20.63 -3.01 4.72
C SER A 423 21.30 -2.90 3.35
N LYS A 424 20.64 -2.23 2.41
CA LYS A 424 21.16 -2.06 1.03
C LYS A 424 22.49 -1.30 0.97
N ASN A 425 22.71 -0.38 1.91
CA ASN A 425 23.90 0.48 1.93
C ASN A 425 25.05 -0.10 2.77
N ASN A 426 24.73 -0.98 3.72
CA ASN A 426 25.72 -1.68 4.55
C ASN A 426 25.18 -3.08 4.89
N PRO A 427 25.61 -4.13 4.18
CA PRO A 427 25.14 -5.50 4.39
C PRO A 427 25.44 -6.09 5.79
N ASP A 428 26.38 -5.52 6.54
CA ASP A 428 26.69 -5.92 7.91
C ASP A 428 25.63 -5.49 8.93
N LEU A 429 24.74 -4.57 8.54
CA LEU A 429 23.63 -4.11 9.35
C LEU A 429 22.30 -4.65 8.82
N LEU A 430 21.37 -4.86 9.74
CA LEU A 430 19.98 -5.18 9.38
C LEU A 430 19.14 -3.90 9.24
N THR A 431 18.11 -4.03 8.43
CA THR A 431 17.07 -3.02 8.28
C THR A 431 15.71 -3.62 8.57
N GLY A 432 14.82 -2.80 9.12
CA GLY A 432 13.42 -3.16 9.36
C GLY A 432 12.53 -1.94 9.38
N ARG A 433 11.24 -2.17 9.66
CA ARG A 433 10.24 -1.08 9.74
C ARG A 433 9.40 -1.15 11.00
N THR A 434 9.20 0.02 11.60
CA THR A 434 8.26 0.22 12.72
C THR A 434 6.81 0.12 12.26
N ASP A 435 5.87 0.14 13.22
CA ASP A 435 4.43 0.25 12.90
C ASP A 435 4.08 1.56 12.18
N SER A 436 4.79 2.65 12.50
CA SER A 436 4.71 3.93 11.77
C SER A 436 5.48 3.95 10.44
N ASN A 437 5.96 2.77 9.97
CA ASN A 437 6.69 2.57 8.71
C ASN A 437 8.07 3.29 8.63
N LYS A 438 8.62 3.74 9.77
CA LYS A 438 9.98 4.27 9.81
C LYS A 438 10.99 3.16 9.55
N VAL A 439 12.00 3.46 8.75
CA VAL A 439 13.15 2.59 8.55
C VAL A 439 13.99 2.60 9.81
N VAL A 440 14.33 1.43 10.33
CA VAL A 440 15.30 1.28 11.44
C VAL A 440 16.48 0.46 10.93
N ILE A 441 17.70 0.97 11.18
CA ILE A 441 18.95 0.27 10.89
C ILE A 441 19.59 -0.10 12.22
N PHE A 442 20.05 -1.35 12.35
CA PHE A 442 20.58 -1.88 13.61
C PHE A 442 21.57 -3.03 13.39
N GLU A 443 22.40 -3.31 14.39
CA GLU A 443 23.26 -4.48 14.41
C GLU A 443 22.47 -5.73 14.83
N GLY A 444 22.68 -6.85 14.14
CA GLY A 444 22.00 -8.09 14.46
C GLY A 444 22.44 -9.26 13.57
N THR A 445 21.99 -10.46 13.90
CA THR A 445 22.32 -11.68 13.17
C THR A 445 21.30 -11.96 12.06
N PRO A 446 21.70 -12.60 10.95
CA PRO A 446 20.82 -12.86 9.80
C PRO A 446 19.54 -13.66 10.11
N ASP A 447 19.54 -14.45 11.21
CA ASP A 447 18.39 -15.25 11.65
C ASP A 447 17.23 -14.40 12.20
N LEU A 448 17.46 -13.10 12.45
CA LEU A 448 16.42 -12.14 12.81
C LEU A 448 15.56 -11.71 11.61
N LYS A 449 16.01 -11.97 10.39
CA LYS A 449 15.21 -11.69 9.20
C LYS A 449 13.84 -12.35 9.31
N ASP A 450 12.82 -11.64 8.84
CA ASP A 450 11.43 -12.08 8.83
C ASP A 450 10.80 -12.25 10.23
N LYS A 451 11.43 -11.66 11.27
CA LYS A 451 10.88 -11.59 12.63
C LYS A 451 10.45 -10.17 12.98
N ILE A 452 9.49 -10.07 13.91
CA ILE A 452 9.18 -8.80 14.59
C ILE A 452 9.93 -8.82 15.92
N ILE A 453 10.72 -7.76 16.15
CA ILE A 453 11.53 -7.62 17.36
C ILE A 453 11.39 -6.21 17.93
N ASP A 454 11.64 -6.06 19.22
CA ASP A 454 11.67 -4.79 19.90
C ASP A 454 13.08 -4.19 19.83
N LEU A 455 13.17 -2.93 19.34
CA LEU A 455 14.41 -2.18 19.26
C LEU A 455 14.28 -0.87 20.04
N LYS A 456 15.28 -0.57 20.87
CA LYS A 456 15.44 0.76 21.46
C LYS A 456 16.04 1.68 20.41
N ILE A 457 15.36 2.80 20.14
CA ILE A 457 15.89 3.82 19.22
C ILE A 457 16.93 4.66 19.94
N VAL A 458 18.14 4.69 19.41
CA VAL A 458 19.30 5.38 20.05
C VAL A 458 19.68 6.67 19.35
N SER A 459 19.39 6.79 18.07
CA SER A 459 19.60 8.04 17.34
C SER A 459 18.65 8.16 16.15
N GLU A 460 18.44 9.39 15.70
CA GLU A 460 17.65 9.72 14.54
C GLU A 460 18.53 10.23 13.39
N HIS A 461 18.06 10.00 12.19
CA HIS A 461 18.56 10.56 10.94
C HIS A 461 17.37 10.94 10.08
N MET A 462 17.54 11.83 9.11
CA MET A 462 16.43 12.33 8.31
C MET A 462 15.55 11.22 7.71
N TRP A 463 16.15 10.13 7.22
CA TRP A 463 15.43 9.08 6.49
C TRP A 463 15.37 7.73 7.20
N TYR A 464 16.02 7.59 8.35
CA TYR A 464 16.02 6.35 9.13
C TYR A 464 16.31 6.63 10.60
N LEU A 465 15.99 5.68 11.43
CA LEU A 465 16.33 5.64 12.84
C LEU A 465 17.44 4.60 13.05
N LYS A 466 18.28 4.77 14.05
CA LYS A 466 19.22 3.75 14.49
C LYS A 466 18.68 3.09 15.75
N GLY A 467 18.63 1.76 15.74
CA GLY A 467 18.14 0.95 16.86
C GLY A 467 19.21 0.04 17.44
N GLU A 468 18.97 -0.44 18.64
CA GLU A 468 19.76 -1.46 19.34
C GLU A 468 18.83 -2.54 19.88
N ILE A 469 19.26 -3.82 19.79
CA ILE A 469 18.56 -4.95 20.40
C ILE A 469 18.78 -4.88 21.91
N MET A 470 17.69 -4.95 22.67
CA MET A 470 17.73 -4.91 24.11
C MET A 470 17.64 -6.33 24.68
N ASN A 471 18.71 -6.78 25.33
CA ASN A 471 18.77 -8.15 25.90
C ASN A 471 18.11 -8.28 27.29
N ASP A 472 17.81 -7.16 27.97
CA ASP A 472 17.41 -7.15 29.40
C ASP A 472 16.10 -6.40 29.71
N TYR A 473 15.25 -6.07 28.70
CA TYR A 473 13.98 -5.39 28.94
C TYR A 473 12.77 -6.29 28.64
N ALA A 474 11.72 -6.04 29.38
CA ALA A 474 10.42 -6.64 29.11
C ALA A 474 9.94 -6.32 27.69
N SER A 475 9.44 -7.32 26.96
CA SER A 475 8.98 -7.09 25.59
C SER A 475 7.72 -6.21 25.59
N LEU A 476 7.61 -5.35 24.58
CA LEU A 476 6.41 -4.53 24.37
C LEU A 476 5.17 -5.43 24.18
N ASP A 477 5.32 -6.56 23.50
CA ASP A 477 4.24 -7.53 23.31
C ASP A 477 3.71 -8.10 24.65
N THR A 478 4.62 -8.48 25.55
CA THR A 478 4.24 -8.93 26.90
C THR A 478 3.51 -7.82 27.68
N ALA A 479 3.98 -6.58 27.58
CA ALA A 479 3.32 -5.46 28.24
C ALA A 479 1.92 -5.19 27.65
N ILE A 480 1.75 -5.32 26.34
CA ILE A 480 0.44 -5.19 25.65
C ILE A 480 -0.56 -6.22 26.16
N GLU A 481 -0.16 -7.49 26.23
CA GLU A 481 -1.02 -8.57 26.73
C GLU A 481 -1.45 -8.34 28.18
N ILE A 482 -0.50 -7.97 29.05
CA ILE A 482 -0.77 -7.67 30.45
C ILE A 482 -1.74 -6.49 30.58
N MET A 483 -1.50 -5.42 29.84
CA MET A 483 -2.33 -4.21 29.90
C MET A 483 -3.74 -4.46 29.36
N ALA A 484 -3.87 -5.22 28.26
CA ALA A 484 -5.17 -5.60 27.72
C ALA A 484 -6.01 -6.37 28.74
N TYR A 485 -5.41 -7.35 29.44
CA TYR A 485 -6.08 -8.09 30.51
C TYR A 485 -6.50 -7.18 31.69
N LYS A 486 -5.60 -6.32 32.17
CA LYS A 486 -5.88 -5.40 33.29
C LYS A 486 -7.02 -4.43 32.95
N ILE A 487 -7.05 -3.89 31.74
CA ILE A 487 -8.13 -3.01 31.30
C ILE A 487 -9.44 -3.76 31.21
N ALA A 488 -9.48 -4.98 30.65
CA ALA A 488 -10.67 -5.80 30.54
C ALA A 488 -11.24 -6.16 31.94
N ASP A 489 -10.39 -6.53 32.89
CA ASP A 489 -10.78 -6.80 34.28
C ASP A 489 -11.34 -5.55 34.97
N CYS A 490 -10.69 -4.38 34.74
CA CYS A 490 -11.16 -3.13 35.32
C CYS A 490 -12.48 -2.66 34.70
N VAL A 491 -12.72 -2.82 33.39
CA VAL A 491 -14.02 -2.55 32.76
C VAL A 491 -15.14 -3.39 33.39
N ASN A 492 -14.91 -4.68 33.59
CA ASN A 492 -15.88 -5.56 34.27
C ASN A 492 -16.17 -5.12 35.72
N LYS A 493 -15.19 -4.49 36.40
CA LYS A 493 -15.37 -3.94 37.75
C LYS A 493 -16.16 -2.63 37.72
N VAL A 494 -15.91 -1.77 36.75
CA VAL A 494 -16.65 -0.50 36.57
C VAL A 494 -18.13 -0.76 36.30
N GLU A 495 -18.47 -1.77 35.50
CA GLU A 495 -19.88 -2.18 35.29
C GLU A 495 -20.61 -2.54 36.56
N LYS A 496 -19.90 -3.04 37.59
CA LYS A 496 -20.45 -3.42 38.87
C LYS A 496 -20.42 -2.30 39.94
N ASP A 497 -19.38 -1.44 39.87
CA ASP A 497 -19.18 -0.36 40.85
C ASP A 497 -18.36 0.79 40.22
N LYS A 498 -18.98 1.93 40.05
CA LYS A 498 -18.38 3.14 39.42
C LYS A 498 -17.13 3.69 40.15
N LYS A 499 -16.83 3.25 41.38
CA LYS A 499 -15.61 3.68 42.10
C LYS A 499 -14.32 3.35 41.32
N TYR A 500 -14.36 2.33 40.43
CA TYR A 500 -13.22 1.92 39.60
C TYR A 500 -13.00 2.78 38.33
N GLU A 501 -13.83 3.79 38.03
CA GLU A 501 -13.66 4.67 36.86
C GLU A 501 -12.30 5.38 36.81
N LYS A 502 -11.82 5.84 37.99
CA LYS A 502 -10.48 6.49 38.06
C LYS A 502 -9.32 5.51 37.81
N GLU A 503 -9.48 4.28 38.22
CA GLU A 503 -8.49 3.23 37.97
C GLU A 503 -8.45 2.88 36.47
N LEU A 504 -9.60 2.79 35.84
CA LEU A 504 -9.71 2.57 34.38
C LEU A 504 -9.10 3.70 33.58
N GLU A 505 -9.33 4.95 33.97
CA GLU A 505 -8.71 6.12 33.34
C GLU A 505 -7.17 6.09 33.47
N LYS A 506 -6.65 5.76 34.67
CA LYS A 506 -5.21 5.57 34.90
C LYS A 506 -4.61 4.49 34.00
N LEU A 507 -5.25 3.30 33.91
CA LEU A 507 -4.78 2.21 33.07
C LEU A 507 -4.79 2.58 31.58
N ARG A 508 -5.75 3.37 31.13
CA ARG A 508 -5.80 3.89 29.76
C ARG A 508 -4.63 4.84 29.47
N ASN A 509 -4.31 5.75 30.41
CA ASN A 509 -3.18 6.66 30.26
C ASN A 509 -1.85 5.89 30.25
N GLU A 510 -1.66 4.93 31.14
CA GLU A 510 -0.47 4.07 31.17
C GLU A 510 -0.34 3.24 29.88
N ARG A 511 -1.47 2.81 29.29
CA ARG A 511 -1.49 2.15 27.99
C ARG A 511 -1.01 3.09 26.86
N GLU A 512 -1.42 4.35 26.88
CA GLU A 512 -0.95 5.34 25.89
C GLU A 512 0.54 5.59 26.02
N GLU A 513 1.06 5.72 27.23
CA GLU A 513 2.51 5.85 27.47
C GLU A 513 3.28 4.60 27.02
N MET A 514 2.75 3.40 27.27
CA MET A 514 3.33 2.15 26.77
C MET A 514 3.40 2.13 25.23
N TYR A 515 2.31 2.50 24.54
CA TYR A 515 2.28 2.55 23.07
C TYR A 515 3.15 3.66 22.47
N SER A 516 3.49 4.70 23.25
CA SER A 516 4.49 5.68 22.83
C SER A 516 5.93 5.13 22.86
N GLY A 517 6.11 3.90 23.37
CA GLY A 517 7.41 3.26 23.52
C GLY A 517 8.17 3.70 24.78
N ASN A 518 7.47 4.22 25.80
CA ASN A 518 8.08 4.56 27.08
C ASN A 518 8.59 3.30 27.80
N VAL A 519 9.92 3.10 27.79
CA VAL A 519 10.60 1.90 28.33
C VAL A 519 10.34 1.72 29.82
N GLU A 520 10.32 2.81 30.60
CA GLU A 520 10.04 2.74 32.04
C GLU A 520 8.62 2.27 32.32
N MET A 521 7.66 2.72 31.51
CA MET A 521 6.27 2.29 31.62
C MET A 521 6.10 0.81 31.19
N ILE A 522 6.78 0.38 30.13
CA ILE A 522 6.76 -1.02 29.68
C ILE A 522 7.30 -1.94 30.78
N ASN A 523 8.45 -1.61 31.35
CA ASN A 523 9.02 -2.39 32.46
C ASN A 523 8.10 -2.41 33.68
N LYS A 524 7.54 -1.26 34.07
CA LYS A 524 6.56 -1.19 35.17
C LYS A 524 5.36 -2.10 34.94
N ILE A 525 4.80 -2.13 33.73
CA ILE A 525 3.65 -2.98 33.41
C ILE A 525 4.02 -4.45 33.58
N VAL A 526 5.16 -4.88 33.06
CA VAL A 526 5.57 -6.29 33.12
C VAL A 526 5.98 -6.70 34.55
N GLU A 527 6.72 -5.87 35.27
CA GLU A 527 7.19 -6.18 36.62
C GLU A 527 6.06 -6.11 37.63
N VAL A 528 5.26 -5.05 37.62
CA VAL A 528 4.22 -4.82 38.63
C VAL A 528 2.95 -5.58 38.29
N TYR A 529 2.34 -5.28 37.14
CA TYR A 529 1.05 -5.88 36.78
C TYR A 529 1.18 -7.34 36.36
N GLY A 530 2.31 -7.72 35.72
CA GLY A 530 2.59 -9.12 35.41
C GLY A 530 2.80 -9.98 36.67
N LYS A 531 3.34 -9.42 37.76
CA LYS A 531 3.46 -10.09 39.05
C LYS A 531 2.09 -10.30 39.71
N GLU A 532 1.27 -9.25 39.76
CA GLU A 532 -0.10 -9.31 40.27
C GLU A 532 -0.95 -10.38 39.55
N LEU A 533 -0.83 -10.47 38.23
CA LEU A 533 -1.54 -11.48 37.44
C LEU A 533 -1.07 -12.91 37.79
N ARG A 534 0.24 -13.13 37.93
CA ARG A 534 0.78 -14.45 38.33
C ARG A 534 0.32 -14.87 39.68
N GLU A 535 0.24 -13.97 40.66
CA GLU A 535 -0.30 -14.25 41.99
C GLU A 535 -1.79 -14.67 41.93
N ILE A 536 -2.60 -13.94 41.13
CA ILE A 536 -4.04 -14.28 40.94
C ILE A 536 -4.23 -15.67 40.28
N TYR A 537 -3.33 -16.08 39.38
CA TYR A 537 -3.42 -17.41 38.75
C TYR A 537 -2.89 -18.54 39.63
N GLN A 538 -1.94 -18.26 40.51
CA GLN A 538 -1.44 -19.25 41.49
C GLN A 538 -2.45 -19.55 42.60
N ASP A 539 -3.24 -18.56 43.04
CA ASP A 539 -4.31 -18.73 44.02
C ASP A 539 -5.56 -19.44 43.47
N LYS A 540 -5.65 -19.67 42.16
CA LYS A 540 -6.78 -20.37 41.51
C LYS A 540 -6.47 -21.83 41.15
N GLN A 541 -5.24 -22.31 41.37
CA GLN A 541 -4.85 -23.72 41.27
C GLN A 541 -4.83 -24.39 42.67
#